data_d28772fb2adba8372fcaada5a7e61eec
#
_entry.id   d28772fb2adba8372fcaada5a7e61eec
#
_cell.length_a   1.000
_cell.length_b   1.000
_cell.length_c   1.000
_cell.angle_alpha   90.00
_cell.angle_beta   90.00
_cell.angle_gamma   90.00
#
_symmetry.space_group_name_H-M   'P 1'
#
loop_
_entity.id
_entity.type
_entity.pdbx_description
1 polymer ?
#
loop_
_entity_poly.entity_id
_entity_poly.type
_entity_poly.pdbx_seq_one_letter_code
_entity_poly.pdbx_strand_id
1 'polypeptide(L)'
;AGVVFFFEEKIWDVDLNTATISTGDSEKGEWTTHDYDITFGADGAFSRIRHRMQRQSMFDYSQEFMKIGYKELHIPANADGTPKIDIHSLHIWPRGNFMLMGLANLDNSFTCTLFMPFEGENSFESLTNEDKLIAFFAEFFPDTKAVIPDLVYDFFKNLTSFLAIMKCFPWTFKDKVALIG
;
A
#
# COMPACT_ATOMS: atom_id res chain seq x y z
N ALA A 1 -21.67 9.53 18.48
CA ALA A 1 -20.27 9.97 18.54
C ALA A 1 -19.72 9.90 17.12
N GLY A 2 -19.14 10.99 16.63
CA GLY A 2 -18.57 11.06 15.28
C GLY A 2 -17.07 10.76 15.29
N VAL A 3 -16.53 10.36 14.12
CA VAL A 3 -15.10 10.30 13.88
C VAL A 3 -14.64 11.66 13.36
N VAL A 4 -13.53 12.17 13.87
CA VAL A 4 -12.89 13.40 13.39
C VAL A 4 -11.68 13.00 12.58
N PHE A 5 -11.56 13.53 11.35
CA PHE A 5 -10.42 13.31 10.46
C PHE A 5 -9.55 14.57 10.42
N PHE A 6 -8.25 14.38 10.60
CA PHE A 6 -7.24 15.42 10.41
C PHE A 6 -6.42 15.04 9.18
N PHE A 7 -6.61 15.76 8.08
CA PHE A 7 -5.86 15.56 6.84
C PHE A 7 -4.62 16.45 6.82
N GLU A 8 -3.59 16.00 6.09
CA GLU A 8 -2.29 16.71 5.96
C GLU A 8 -1.54 16.89 7.29
N GLU A 9 -1.96 16.15 8.33
CA GLU A 9 -1.36 16.14 9.65
C GLU A 9 -0.36 15.00 9.78
N LYS A 10 0.92 15.30 9.68
CA LYS A 10 1.97 14.30 9.82
C LYS A 10 2.27 14.07 11.29
N ILE A 11 2.18 12.80 11.73
CA ILE A 11 2.63 12.40 13.07
C ILE A 11 4.15 12.50 13.12
N TRP A 12 4.64 13.26 14.08
CA TRP A 12 6.07 13.45 14.30
C TRP A 12 6.59 12.61 15.46
N ASP A 13 5.91 12.61 16.57
CA ASP A 13 6.27 11.82 17.75
C ASP A 13 5.02 11.35 18.51
N VAL A 14 5.23 10.40 19.41
CA VAL A 14 4.24 9.92 20.36
C VAL A 14 4.89 9.73 21.73
N ASP A 15 4.24 10.23 22.78
CA ASP A 15 4.58 9.85 24.16
C ASP A 15 3.86 8.55 24.48
N LEU A 16 4.64 7.47 24.65
CA LEU A 16 4.11 6.13 24.90
C LEU A 16 3.44 5.99 26.27
N ASN A 17 3.76 6.85 27.25
CA ASN A 17 3.19 6.77 28.59
C ASN A 17 1.84 7.46 28.71
N THR A 18 1.62 8.51 27.96
CA THR A 18 0.41 9.35 27.99
C THR A 18 -0.50 9.15 26.80
N ALA A 19 -0.04 8.46 25.75
CA ALA A 19 -0.70 8.36 24.45
C ALA A 19 -0.86 9.71 23.72
N THR A 20 -0.03 10.71 24.07
CA THR A 20 -0.04 12.03 23.45
C THR A 20 0.66 11.97 22.08
N ILE A 21 0.00 12.45 21.03
CA ILE A 21 0.55 12.53 19.68
C ILE A 21 0.98 13.96 19.41
N SER A 22 2.17 14.13 18.83
CA SER A 22 2.63 15.40 18.29
C SER A 22 2.51 15.38 16.76
N THR A 23 1.76 16.33 16.20
CA THR A 23 1.62 16.56 14.77
C THR A 23 2.23 17.91 14.41
N GLY A 24 2.55 18.14 13.13
CA GLY A 24 3.03 19.43 12.68
C GLY A 24 4.02 19.35 11.53
N ASP A 25 4.53 20.52 11.17
CA ASP A 25 5.51 20.73 10.11
C ASP A 25 6.90 20.97 10.71
N SER A 26 7.81 20.02 10.49
CA SER A 26 9.19 20.11 10.97
C SER A 26 9.97 21.28 10.36
N GLU A 27 9.60 21.74 9.17
CA GLU A 27 10.27 22.85 8.48
C GLU A 27 9.85 24.21 9.06
N LYS A 28 8.63 24.30 9.58
CA LYS A 28 8.10 25.52 10.21
C LYS A 28 8.32 25.57 11.72
N GLY A 29 8.67 24.42 12.33
CA GLY A 29 8.86 24.34 13.78
C GLY A 29 7.56 24.50 14.59
N GLU A 30 6.42 24.35 13.94
CA GLU A 30 5.10 24.47 14.56
C GLU A 30 4.59 23.07 14.93
N TRP A 31 4.32 22.84 16.20
CA TRP A 31 3.85 21.57 16.72
C TRP A 31 2.54 21.73 17.46
N THR A 32 1.62 20.80 17.18
CA THR A 32 0.38 20.66 17.94
C THR A 32 0.41 19.31 18.67
N THR A 33 0.01 19.30 19.92
CA THR A 33 -0.12 18.07 20.71
C THR A 33 -1.58 17.70 20.91
N HIS A 34 -1.86 16.43 20.82
CA HIS A 34 -3.20 15.86 21.00
C HIS A 34 -3.13 14.74 22.04
N ASP A 35 -3.91 14.88 23.12
CA ASP A 35 -3.96 13.92 24.21
C ASP A 35 -5.10 12.91 23.97
N TYR A 36 -4.80 11.61 24.11
CA TYR A 36 -5.75 10.53 23.92
C TYR A 36 -5.63 9.52 25.05
N ASP A 37 -6.72 8.78 25.30
CA ASP A 37 -6.70 7.66 26.25
C ASP A 37 -5.88 6.49 25.71
N ILE A 38 -6.01 6.21 24.40
CA ILE A 38 -5.32 5.14 23.68
C ILE A 38 -4.96 5.64 22.29
N THR A 39 -3.77 5.28 21.81
CA THR A 39 -3.30 5.54 20.43
C THR A 39 -3.07 4.24 19.68
N PHE A 40 -3.63 4.12 18.48
CA PHE A 40 -3.38 3.02 17.57
C PHE A 40 -2.48 3.46 16.42
N GLY A 41 -1.33 2.81 16.28
CA GLY A 41 -0.39 3.03 15.19
C GLY A 41 -0.70 2.16 13.98
N ALA A 42 -1.36 2.72 12.97
CA ALA A 42 -1.64 2.10 11.68
C ALA A 42 -0.89 2.80 10.54
N ASP A 43 0.30 3.35 10.84
CA ASP A 43 1.09 4.25 10.00
C ASP A 43 2.11 3.52 9.11
N GLY A 44 1.92 2.21 8.90
CA GLY A 44 2.55 1.40 7.84
C GLY A 44 4.02 1.07 8.05
N ALA A 45 4.70 0.75 6.94
CA ALA A 45 6.07 0.23 6.95
C ALA A 45 7.10 1.20 7.57
N PHE A 46 6.85 2.50 7.51
CA PHE A 46 7.72 3.53 8.10
C PHE A 46 7.14 4.15 9.37
N SER A 47 6.35 3.38 10.11
CA SER A 47 5.65 3.79 11.33
C SER A 47 6.53 4.57 12.29
N ARG A 48 6.11 5.79 12.62
CA ARG A 48 6.73 6.62 13.66
C ARG A 48 6.44 6.08 15.04
N ILE A 49 5.25 5.55 15.25
CA ILE A 49 4.83 4.96 16.53
C ILE A 49 5.67 3.73 16.82
N ARG A 50 5.82 2.79 15.86
CA ARG A 50 6.71 1.64 16.00
C ARG A 50 8.15 2.07 16.26
N HIS A 51 8.66 3.07 15.54
CA HIS A 51 10.01 3.59 15.76
C HIS A 51 10.21 4.12 17.19
N ARG A 52 9.20 4.73 17.77
CA ARG A 52 9.25 5.16 19.17
C ARG A 52 9.26 3.97 20.14
N MET A 53 8.46 2.93 19.84
CA MET A 53 8.44 1.69 20.62
C MET A 53 9.76 0.91 20.56
N GLN A 54 10.47 0.94 19.43
CA GLN A 54 11.79 0.30 19.29
C GLN A 54 12.86 0.84 20.25
N ARG A 55 12.67 2.01 20.81
CA ARG A 55 13.56 2.58 21.81
C ARG A 55 13.32 2.04 23.23
N GLN A 56 12.28 1.22 23.39
CA GLN A 56 12.03 0.55 24.65
C GLN A 56 12.87 -0.72 24.76
N SER A 57 13.21 -1.11 25.99
CA SER A 57 13.86 -2.38 26.24
C SER A 57 12.95 -3.55 25.85
N MET A 58 13.54 -4.64 25.38
CA MET A 58 12.82 -5.88 25.03
C MET A 58 11.82 -5.73 23.87
N PHE A 59 12.11 -4.87 22.91
CA PHE A 59 11.33 -4.74 21.69
C PHE A 59 12.08 -5.43 20.52
N ASP A 60 11.49 -6.50 20.01
CA ASP A 60 12.01 -7.22 18.84
C ASP A 60 11.49 -6.58 17.55
N TYR A 61 12.37 -6.46 16.56
CA TYR A 61 12.03 -5.88 15.28
C TYR A 61 12.86 -6.47 14.14
N SER A 62 12.19 -6.80 13.03
CA SER A 62 12.86 -7.07 11.77
C SER A 62 12.10 -6.47 10.61
N GLN A 63 12.83 -6.05 9.59
CA GLN A 63 12.32 -5.51 8.34
C GLN A 63 13.05 -6.19 7.19
N GLU A 64 12.29 -6.77 6.27
CA GLU A 64 12.82 -7.42 5.08
C GLU A 64 12.10 -6.88 3.85
N PHE A 65 12.84 -6.30 2.91
CA PHE A 65 12.29 -5.89 1.63
C PHE A 65 12.27 -7.07 0.66
N MET A 66 11.12 -7.29 0.05
CA MET A 66 10.98 -8.33 -0.96
C MET A 66 11.65 -7.91 -2.26
N LYS A 67 12.15 -8.88 -3.04
CA LYS A 67 12.71 -8.65 -4.38
C LYS A 67 11.64 -8.45 -5.46
N ILE A 68 10.38 -8.40 -5.05
CA ILE A 68 9.24 -8.10 -5.90
C ILE A 68 8.62 -6.78 -5.47
N GLY A 69 8.14 -6.04 -6.43
CA GLY A 69 7.35 -4.83 -6.23
C GLY A 69 5.93 -5.01 -6.73
N TYR A 70 5.19 -3.92 -6.66
CA TYR A 70 3.86 -3.88 -7.23
C TYR A 70 3.58 -2.55 -7.92
N LYS A 71 2.65 -2.60 -8.87
CA LYS A 71 2.16 -1.43 -9.59
C LYS A 71 0.66 -1.53 -9.75
N GLU A 72 -0.03 -0.44 -9.50
CA GLU A 72 -1.48 -0.37 -9.63
C GLU A 72 -1.88 -0.03 -11.06
N LEU A 73 -2.90 -0.75 -11.54
CA LEU A 73 -3.60 -0.58 -12.80
C LEU A 73 -5.09 -0.48 -12.51
N HIS A 74 -5.88 -0.08 -13.49
CA HIS A 74 -7.30 0.17 -13.27
C HIS A 74 -8.18 -0.52 -14.32
N ILE A 75 -9.24 -1.22 -13.87
CA ILE A 75 -10.36 -1.66 -14.70
C ILE A 75 -11.54 -0.73 -14.41
N PRO A 76 -11.90 0.18 -15.31
CA PRO A 76 -13.06 1.04 -15.09
C PRO A 76 -14.37 0.24 -15.22
N ALA A 77 -15.43 0.67 -14.58
CA ALA A 77 -16.77 0.20 -14.87
C ALA A 77 -17.14 0.45 -16.33
N ASN A 78 -18.17 -0.24 -16.82
CA ASN A 78 -18.77 0.06 -18.11
C ASN A 78 -19.46 1.44 -18.09
N ALA A 79 -19.75 1.99 -19.27
CA ALA A 79 -20.40 3.31 -19.40
C ALA A 79 -21.79 3.38 -18.73
N ASP A 80 -22.45 2.23 -18.57
CA ASP A 80 -23.72 2.10 -17.86
C ASP A 80 -23.58 1.87 -16.36
N GLY A 81 -22.34 1.91 -15.84
CA GLY A 81 -22.02 1.68 -14.43
C GLY A 81 -21.95 0.21 -14.01
N THR A 82 -22.12 -0.75 -14.93
CA THR A 82 -21.98 -2.18 -14.62
C THR A 82 -20.49 -2.59 -14.55
N PRO A 83 -20.15 -3.63 -13.75
CA PRO A 83 -18.78 -4.10 -13.69
C PRO A 83 -18.39 -4.85 -14.98
N LYS A 84 -17.10 -4.78 -15.39
CA LYS A 84 -16.58 -5.51 -16.56
C LYS A 84 -16.26 -6.97 -16.30
N ILE A 85 -16.01 -7.31 -15.04
CA ILE A 85 -15.75 -8.69 -14.57
C ILE A 85 -16.56 -8.94 -13.30
N ASP A 86 -16.63 -10.17 -12.82
CA ASP A 86 -17.44 -10.53 -11.65
C ASP A 86 -17.03 -9.77 -10.39
N ILE A 87 -17.94 -8.93 -9.87
CA ILE A 87 -17.69 -8.08 -8.68
C ILE A 87 -17.67 -8.87 -7.37
N HIS A 88 -18.19 -10.09 -7.35
CA HIS A 88 -18.27 -10.93 -6.15
C HIS A 88 -17.08 -11.86 -5.97
N SER A 89 -16.08 -11.74 -6.86
CA SER A 89 -14.88 -12.58 -6.88
C SER A 89 -13.60 -11.76 -6.71
N LEU A 90 -12.63 -12.35 -6.02
CA LEU A 90 -11.25 -11.90 -6.07
C LEU A 90 -10.62 -12.52 -7.34
N HIS A 91 -10.21 -11.65 -8.27
CA HIS A 91 -9.57 -12.11 -9.50
C HIS A 91 -8.05 -12.20 -9.31
N ILE A 92 -7.49 -13.37 -9.63
CA ILE A 92 -6.03 -13.59 -9.55
C ILE A 92 -5.59 -14.31 -10.82
N TRP A 93 -4.61 -13.73 -11.52
CA TRP A 93 -3.93 -14.29 -12.68
C TRP A 93 -2.48 -14.65 -12.32
N PRO A 94 -2.21 -15.82 -11.74
CA PRO A 94 -0.85 -16.22 -11.36
C PRO A 94 -0.04 -16.65 -12.59
N ARG A 95 1.26 -16.24 -12.64
CA ARG A 95 2.19 -16.55 -13.74
C ARG A 95 3.60 -16.83 -13.18
N GLY A 96 3.75 -17.93 -12.45
CA GLY A 96 5.04 -18.30 -11.87
C GLY A 96 5.48 -17.33 -10.77
N ASN A 97 6.43 -16.45 -11.08
CA ASN A 97 7.01 -15.50 -10.12
C ASN A 97 6.40 -14.09 -10.18
N PHE A 98 5.36 -13.89 -10.97
CA PHE A 98 4.57 -12.65 -11.01
C PHE A 98 3.08 -12.96 -11.13
N MET A 99 2.24 -12.00 -10.80
CA MET A 99 0.79 -12.15 -10.88
C MET A 99 0.11 -10.81 -11.05
N LEU A 100 -1.08 -10.84 -11.65
CA LEU A 100 -2.04 -9.74 -11.61
C LEU A 100 -3.17 -10.11 -10.67
N MET A 101 -3.63 -9.16 -9.88
CA MET A 101 -4.76 -9.33 -8.95
C MET A 101 -5.73 -8.17 -9.15
N GLY A 102 -7.04 -8.46 -9.17
CA GLY A 102 -8.11 -7.46 -9.29
C GLY A 102 -9.03 -7.48 -8.08
N LEU A 103 -9.18 -6.35 -7.42
CA LEU A 103 -10.05 -6.12 -6.27
C LEU A 103 -11.18 -5.18 -6.66
N ALA A 104 -12.43 -5.56 -6.38
CA ALA A 104 -13.61 -4.76 -6.67
C ALA A 104 -13.67 -3.50 -5.78
N ASN A 105 -14.02 -2.38 -6.37
CA ASN A 105 -14.33 -1.13 -5.71
C ASN A 105 -15.84 -0.93 -5.58
N LEU A 106 -16.27 0.01 -4.74
CA LEU A 106 -17.68 0.30 -4.50
C LEU A 106 -18.42 0.87 -5.71
N ASP A 107 -17.70 1.43 -6.67
CA ASP A 107 -18.20 2.02 -7.92
C ASP A 107 -18.24 1.03 -9.09
N ASN A 108 -18.10 -0.27 -8.83
CA ASN A 108 -18.04 -1.34 -9.83
C ASN A 108 -16.78 -1.33 -10.72
N SER A 109 -15.80 -0.50 -10.41
CA SER A 109 -14.45 -0.58 -10.98
C SER A 109 -13.60 -1.59 -10.21
N PHE A 110 -12.38 -1.86 -10.70
CA PHE A 110 -11.42 -2.69 -9.98
C PHE A 110 -10.06 -2.01 -9.90
N THR A 111 -9.46 -2.06 -8.73
CA THR A 111 -8.04 -1.80 -8.58
C THR A 111 -7.30 -3.09 -8.90
N CYS A 112 -6.49 -3.05 -9.96
CA CYS A 112 -5.64 -4.16 -10.36
C CYS A 112 -4.21 -3.91 -9.90
N THR A 113 -3.61 -4.92 -9.28
CA THR A 113 -2.23 -4.85 -8.80
C THR A 113 -1.38 -5.88 -9.53
N LEU A 114 -0.40 -5.40 -10.29
CA LEU A 114 0.63 -6.23 -10.90
C LEU A 114 1.79 -6.40 -9.93
N PHE A 115 2.02 -7.61 -9.46
CA PHE A 115 3.17 -7.99 -8.64
C PHE A 115 4.19 -8.69 -9.52
N MET A 116 5.43 -8.19 -9.55
CA MET A 116 6.51 -8.83 -10.31
C MET A 116 7.88 -8.44 -9.78
N PRO A 117 8.96 -9.18 -10.15
CA PRO A 117 10.32 -8.83 -9.79
C PRO A 117 10.71 -7.43 -10.25
N PHE A 118 11.61 -6.77 -9.53
CA PHE A 118 12.19 -5.50 -9.99
C PHE A 118 13.11 -5.71 -11.19
N GLU A 119 13.92 -6.79 -11.17
CA GLU A 119 14.99 -7.07 -12.12
C GLU A 119 14.80 -8.45 -12.75
N GLY A 120 15.38 -8.65 -13.94
CA GLY A 120 15.38 -9.92 -14.67
C GLY A 120 14.50 -9.91 -15.91
N GLU A 121 14.24 -11.08 -16.49
CA GLU A 121 13.58 -11.23 -17.79
C GLU A 121 12.14 -10.69 -17.78
N ASN A 122 11.30 -11.17 -16.85
CA ASN A 122 9.92 -10.72 -16.67
C ASN A 122 9.86 -9.85 -15.40
N SER A 123 10.21 -8.57 -15.54
CA SER A 123 10.39 -7.64 -14.43
C SER A 123 9.98 -6.22 -14.81
N PHE A 124 9.83 -5.35 -13.81
CA PHE A 124 9.58 -3.93 -14.07
C PHE A 124 10.69 -3.29 -14.90
N GLU A 125 11.96 -3.69 -14.70
CA GLU A 125 13.12 -3.20 -15.46
C GLU A 125 13.05 -3.61 -16.94
N SER A 126 12.49 -4.78 -17.26
CA SER A 126 12.40 -5.26 -18.64
C SER A 126 11.32 -4.52 -19.46
N LEU A 127 10.30 -3.97 -18.82
CA LEU A 127 9.14 -3.30 -19.47
C LEU A 127 9.39 -1.79 -19.64
N THR A 128 10.34 -1.44 -20.50
CA THR A 128 10.86 -0.07 -20.62
C THR A 128 10.06 0.85 -21.58
N ASN A 129 9.17 0.29 -22.40
CA ASN A 129 8.37 1.04 -23.38
C ASN A 129 7.03 0.36 -23.64
N GLU A 130 6.16 1.04 -24.36
CA GLU A 130 4.80 0.61 -24.69
C GLU A 130 4.76 -0.73 -25.42
N ASP A 131 5.60 -0.92 -26.44
CA ASP A 131 5.60 -2.15 -27.24
C ASP A 131 5.91 -3.38 -26.40
N LYS A 132 6.92 -3.29 -25.52
CA LYS A 132 7.27 -4.37 -24.60
C LYS A 132 6.15 -4.65 -23.60
N LEU A 133 5.51 -3.61 -23.07
CA LEU A 133 4.39 -3.76 -22.14
C LEU A 133 3.19 -4.45 -22.81
N ILE A 134 2.82 -4.00 -24.01
CA ILE A 134 1.73 -4.58 -24.78
C ILE A 134 2.03 -6.04 -25.13
N ALA A 135 3.25 -6.36 -25.57
CA ALA A 135 3.67 -7.73 -25.88
C ALA A 135 3.61 -8.62 -24.64
N PHE A 136 4.10 -8.14 -23.49
CA PHE A 136 4.05 -8.85 -22.22
C PHE A 136 2.60 -9.16 -21.78
N PHE A 137 1.70 -8.17 -21.84
CA PHE A 137 0.31 -8.40 -21.49
C PHE A 137 -0.42 -9.30 -22.50
N ALA A 138 -0.08 -9.21 -23.78
CA ALA A 138 -0.63 -10.09 -24.81
C ALA A 138 -0.21 -11.56 -24.61
N GLU A 139 0.99 -11.80 -24.11
CA GLU A 139 1.52 -13.14 -23.84
C GLU A 139 0.96 -13.72 -22.53
N PHE A 140 1.06 -12.95 -21.44
CA PHE A 140 0.79 -13.47 -20.10
C PHE A 140 -0.62 -13.20 -19.59
N PHE A 141 -1.29 -12.15 -20.06
CA PHE A 141 -2.60 -11.70 -19.60
C PHE A 141 -3.54 -11.36 -20.77
N PRO A 142 -3.71 -12.24 -21.78
CA PRO A 142 -4.44 -11.90 -23.01
C PRO A 142 -5.91 -11.54 -22.75
N ASP A 143 -6.52 -12.07 -21.72
CA ASP A 143 -7.90 -11.83 -21.31
C ASP A 143 -8.10 -10.46 -20.64
N THR A 144 -7.03 -9.80 -20.21
CA THR A 144 -7.14 -8.49 -19.53
C THR A 144 -7.13 -7.32 -20.49
N LYS A 145 -6.71 -7.50 -21.75
CA LYS A 145 -6.61 -6.44 -22.75
C LYS A 145 -7.91 -5.66 -22.97
N ALA A 146 -9.04 -6.39 -22.94
CA ALA A 146 -10.36 -5.77 -23.16
C ALA A 146 -10.88 -4.99 -21.92
N VAL A 147 -10.35 -5.29 -20.75
CA VAL A 147 -10.86 -4.74 -19.48
C VAL A 147 -9.98 -3.66 -18.87
N ILE A 148 -8.68 -3.58 -19.26
CA ILE A 148 -7.74 -2.52 -18.84
C ILE A 148 -7.44 -1.60 -20.02
N PRO A 149 -8.30 -0.64 -20.36
CA PRO A 149 -8.15 0.19 -21.55
C PRO A 149 -6.94 1.14 -21.46
N ASP A 150 -6.64 1.63 -20.26
CA ASP A 150 -5.59 2.62 -20.01
C ASP A 150 -4.28 1.97 -19.49
N LEU A 151 -4.04 0.69 -19.86
CA LEU A 151 -2.89 -0.10 -19.39
C LEU A 151 -1.56 0.66 -19.49
N VAL A 152 -1.28 1.22 -20.66
CA VAL A 152 0.00 1.92 -20.92
C VAL A 152 0.12 3.18 -20.07
N TYR A 153 -0.95 3.96 -20.03
CA TYR A 153 -0.98 5.18 -19.23
C TYR A 153 -0.78 4.89 -17.73
N ASP A 154 -1.55 3.97 -17.19
CA ASP A 154 -1.46 3.59 -15.77
C ASP A 154 -0.09 3.03 -15.43
N PHE A 155 0.45 2.15 -16.29
CA PHE A 155 1.74 1.52 -16.03
C PHE A 155 2.89 2.52 -15.97
N PHE A 156 2.97 3.49 -16.89
CA PHE A 156 4.05 4.45 -16.91
C PHE A 156 3.84 5.65 -15.98
N LYS A 157 2.60 5.98 -15.65
CA LYS A 157 2.28 7.07 -14.73
C LYS A 157 2.43 6.65 -13.26
N ASN A 158 1.94 5.44 -12.90
CA ASN A 158 1.93 4.99 -11.52
C ASN A 158 3.33 4.54 -11.08
N LEU A 159 3.70 4.90 -9.86
CA LEU A 159 4.99 4.50 -9.29
C LEU A 159 5.00 2.99 -9.03
N THR A 160 6.17 2.37 -9.27
CA THR A 160 6.42 1.02 -8.77
C THR A 160 6.73 1.09 -7.28
N SER A 161 5.94 0.41 -6.48
CA SER A 161 6.09 0.34 -5.03
C SER A 161 6.74 -0.98 -4.61
N PHE A 162 7.33 -0.98 -3.43
CA PHE A 162 7.97 -2.17 -2.85
C PHE A 162 7.07 -2.85 -1.83
N LEU A 163 7.36 -4.11 -1.56
CA LEU A 163 6.77 -4.87 -0.46
C LEU A 163 7.81 -5.08 0.64
N ALA A 164 7.39 -4.91 1.88
CA ALA A 164 8.22 -5.15 3.05
C ALA A 164 7.49 -6.03 4.06
N ILE A 165 8.19 -7.02 4.59
CA ILE A 165 7.72 -7.84 5.71
C ILE A 165 8.21 -7.19 6.98
N MET A 166 7.27 -6.76 7.82
CA MET A 166 7.55 -6.14 9.10
C MET A 166 7.16 -7.10 10.21
N LYS A 167 8.10 -7.45 11.08
CA LYS A 167 7.84 -8.27 12.27
C LYS A 167 8.28 -7.49 13.49
N CYS A 168 7.42 -7.39 14.48
CA CYS A 168 7.75 -6.75 15.75
C CYS A 168 7.00 -7.37 16.93
N PHE A 169 7.58 -7.24 18.11
CA PHE A 169 6.97 -7.64 19.37
C PHE A 169 7.63 -6.86 20.53
N PRO A 170 6.86 -6.40 21.52
CA PRO A 170 5.40 -6.49 21.66
C PRO A 170 4.66 -5.50 20.74
N TRP A 171 3.39 -5.78 20.44
CA TRP A 171 2.56 -4.88 19.65
C TRP A 171 1.92 -3.77 20.46
N THR A 172 2.00 -3.85 21.75
CA THR A 172 1.42 -2.88 22.67
C THR A 172 2.47 -2.32 23.63
N PHE A 173 2.25 -1.09 24.05
CA PHE A 173 2.99 -0.47 25.13
C PHE A 173 2.00 -0.09 26.23
N LYS A 174 2.01 -0.84 27.34
CA LYS A 174 1.05 -0.72 28.44
C LYS A 174 -0.40 -0.78 27.87
N ASP A 175 -1.28 0.01 28.47
CA ASP A 175 -2.67 0.24 28.07
C ASP A 175 -2.84 1.50 27.19
N LYS A 176 -1.76 2.04 26.65
CA LYS A 176 -1.72 3.36 26.02
C LYS A 176 -1.51 3.34 24.50
N VAL A 177 -0.67 2.46 24.01
CA VAL A 177 -0.30 2.44 22.57
C VAL A 177 -0.37 1.02 22.02
N ALA A 178 -0.96 0.85 20.86
CA ALA A 178 -0.97 -0.43 20.14
C ALA A 178 -0.66 -0.23 18.65
N LEU A 179 0.12 -1.14 18.06
CA LEU A 179 0.37 -1.21 16.63
C LEU A 179 -0.69 -2.10 15.97
N ILE A 180 -1.19 -1.66 14.80
CA ILE A 180 -2.16 -2.39 13.97
C ILE A 180 -1.62 -2.44 12.53
N GLY A 181 -1.69 -3.64 11.90
CA GLY A 181 -1.29 -3.83 10.52
C GLY A 181 -0.96 -5.27 10.18
#